data_002ea1c0bde5dd32239851e255986953
#
_entry.id   002ea1c0bde5dd32239851e255986953
#
_cell.length_a   1.000
_cell.length_b   1.000
_cell.length_c   1.000
_cell.angle_alpha   90.00
_cell.angle_beta   90.00
_cell.angle_gamma   90.00
#
_symmetry.space_group_name_H-M   'P 1'
#
loop_
_entity.id
_entity.type
_entity.pdbx_description
1 polymer ?
#
loop_
_entity_poly.entity_id
_entity_poly.type
_entity_poly.pdbx_seq_one_letter_code
_entity_poly.pdbx_strand_id
1 'polypeptide(L)'
;MSTVIEADEIRRLAIAHLFGRKAQSVTSVDLRDRSTLCDWFVLANCQSDTQLQSILAGVRRDLRKAGVPTLRSECAAGSNWGVLDFGVVIVHVFLKDAREHYSLERLWKDAPQEEARPEDFPLPKTEAQADEADDEGFESEENWT
;
A
#
# COMPACT_ATOMS: atom_id res chain seq x y z
N MET A 1 -12.52 -9.92 -22.51
CA MET A 1 -12.50 -9.88 -21.61
C MET A 1 -11.83 -9.00 -20.93
N SER A 2 -12.33 -8.33 -20.31
CA SER A 2 -11.70 -7.29 -19.63
C SER A 2 -10.86 -7.78 -18.51
N THR A 3 -9.73 -7.18 -18.36
CA THR A 3 -8.90 -7.55 -17.25
C THR A 3 -8.81 -6.39 -16.31
N VAL A 4 -9.73 -5.46 -16.38
CA VAL A 4 -9.71 -4.33 -15.46
C VAL A 4 -10.08 -4.80 -14.07
N ILE A 5 -9.26 -4.43 -13.09
CA ILE A 5 -9.50 -4.80 -11.70
C ILE A 5 -10.17 -3.61 -11.03
N GLU A 6 -11.27 -3.89 -10.34
CA GLU A 6 -12.03 -2.84 -9.70
C GLU A 6 -11.26 -2.15 -8.59
N ALA A 7 -11.55 -0.88 -8.38
CA ALA A 7 -10.86 -0.12 -7.35
C ALA A 7 -10.97 -0.77 -5.97
N ASP A 8 -12.14 -1.30 -5.64
CA ASP A 8 -12.29 -1.93 -4.34
C ASP A 8 -11.40 -3.16 -4.21
N GLU A 9 -11.22 -3.89 -5.29
CA GLU A 9 -10.37 -5.06 -5.23
C GLU A 9 -8.91 -4.66 -5.11
N ILE A 10 -8.48 -3.60 -5.78
CA ILE A 10 -7.11 -3.10 -5.62
C ILE A 10 -6.90 -2.65 -4.18
N ARG A 11 -7.88 -1.99 -3.58
CA ARG A 11 -7.79 -1.59 -2.19
C ARG A 11 -7.63 -2.81 -1.29
N ARG A 12 -8.44 -3.85 -1.50
CA ARG A 12 -8.35 -5.04 -0.68
C ARG A 12 -7.02 -5.75 -0.84
N LEU A 13 -6.51 -5.83 -2.05
CA LEU A 13 -5.21 -6.44 -2.28
C LEU A 13 -4.11 -5.64 -1.58
N ALA A 14 -4.16 -4.33 -1.68
CA ALA A 14 -3.13 -3.50 -1.05
C ALA A 14 -3.15 -3.70 0.46
N ILE A 15 -4.33 -3.71 1.06
CA ILE A 15 -4.44 -3.87 2.51
C ILE A 15 -3.93 -5.25 2.92
N ALA A 16 -4.33 -6.30 2.19
CA ALA A 16 -3.91 -7.65 2.53
C ALA A 16 -2.39 -7.79 2.48
N HIS A 17 -1.77 -7.22 1.46
CA HIS A 17 -0.33 -7.35 1.33
C HIS A 17 0.42 -6.45 2.30
N LEU A 18 -0.17 -5.31 2.68
CA LEU A 18 0.43 -4.51 3.72
C LEU A 18 0.49 -5.30 5.04
N PHE A 19 -0.61 -5.97 5.40
CA PHE A 19 -0.59 -6.79 6.60
C PHE A 19 0.37 -7.97 6.44
N GLY A 20 0.43 -8.55 5.26
CA GLY A 20 1.35 -9.66 5.01
C GLY A 20 2.80 -9.26 5.15
N ARG A 21 3.10 -7.97 4.99
CA ARG A 21 4.45 -7.44 5.15
C ARG A 21 4.64 -6.78 6.50
N LYS A 22 3.70 -7.01 7.43
CA LYS A 22 3.82 -6.56 8.82
C LYS A 22 3.60 -5.06 9.01
N ALA A 23 2.94 -4.40 8.07
CA ALA A 23 2.54 -3.02 8.29
C ALA A 23 1.48 -2.97 9.39
N GLN A 24 1.37 -1.86 10.06
CA GLN A 24 0.49 -1.71 11.20
C GLN A 24 -0.47 -0.56 10.99
N SER A 25 -1.56 -0.57 11.73
CA SER A 25 -2.51 0.54 11.76
C SER A 25 -2.99 0.93 10.37
N VAL A 26 -3.44 -0.06 9.61
CA VAL A 26 -3.86 0.16 8.23
C VAL A 26 -5.26 0.75 8.22
N THR A 27 -5.42 1.89 7.56
CA THR A 27 -6.70 2.59 7.48
C THR A 27 -6.98 2.91 6.02
N SER A 28 -8.22 2.75 5.58
CA SER A 28 -8.60 3.18 4.25
C SER A 28 -9.49 4.42 4.35
N VAL A 29 -9.31 5.35 3.43
CA VAL A 29 -10.05 6.58 3.36
C VAL A 29 -10.80 6.59 2.05
N ASP A 30 -12.12 6.71 2.11
CA ASP A 30 -12.97 6.64 0.92
C ASP A 30 -13.05 8.04 0.31
N LEU A 31 -12.44 8.20 -0.85
CA LEU A 31 -12.42 9.48 -1.54
C LEU A 31 -13.26 9.48 -2.82
N ARG A 32 -14.12 8.47 -2.98
CA ARG A 32 -14.77 8.28 -4.26
C ARG A 32 -15.59 9.47 -4.72
N ASP A 33 -16.21 10.20 -3.84
CA ASP A 33 -16.99 11.35 -4.24
C ASP A 33 -16.37 12.65 -3.78
N ARG A 34 -15.11 12.60 -3.37
CA ARG A 34 -14.46 13.76 -2.77
C ARG A 34 -13.18 14.19 -3.45
N SER A 35 -12.66 13.37 -4.35
CA SER A 35 -11.40 13.67 -4.99
C SER A 35 -11.43 13.17 -6.42
N THR A 36 -10.83 13.93 -7.33
CA THR A 36 -10.70 13.46 -8.70
C THR A 36 -9.36 12.75 -8.89
N LEU A 37 -8.51 12.72 -7.86
CA LEU A 37 -7.21 12.08 -7.99
C LEU A 37 -7.28 10.58 -7.87
N CYS A 38 -8.09 10.07 -6.98
CA CYS A 38 -8.17 8.64 -6.75
C CYS A 38 -9.43 8.33 -5.97
N ASP A 39 -9.73 7.03 -5.86
CA ASP A 39 -10.91 6.59 -5.13
C ASP A 39 -10.62 6.30 -3.67
N TRP A 40 -9.39 5.88 -3.38
CA TRP A 40 -9.04 5.46 -2.02
C TRP A 40 -7.63 5.84 -1.65
N PHE A 41 -7.44 6.29 -0.41
CA PHE A 41 -6.11 6.30 0.19
C PHE A 41 -6.07 5.10 1.13
N VAL A 42 -4.92 4.46 1.20
CA VAL A 42 -4.68 3.42 2.20
C VAL A 42 -3.45 3.87 2.97
N LEU A 43 -3.58 4.02 4.27
CA LEU A 43 -2.51 4.53 5.13
C LEU A 43 -2.04 3.43 6.04
N ALA A 44 -0.75 3.33 6.27
CA ALA A 44 -0.19 2.30 7.13
C ALA A 44 1.06 2.82 7.83
N ASN A 45 1.45 2.15 8.90
CA ASN A 45 2.62 2.52 9.68
C ASN A 45 3.65 1.41 9.63
N CYS A 46 4.91 1.78 9.81
CA CYS A 46 5.98 0.80 9.98
C CYS A 46 6.91 1.30 11.09
N GLN A 47 7.87 0.46 11.48
CA GLN A 47 8.69 0.73 12.65
C GLN A 47 10.06 1.32 12.31
N SER A 48 10.57 1.11 11.12
CA SER A 48 11.91 1.55 10.79
C SER A 48 12.02 1.90 9.31
N ASP A 49 13.07 2.61 8.96
CA ASP A 49 13.32 2.96 7.57
C ASP A 49 13.55 1.71 6.73
N THR A 50 14.25 0.74 7.26
CA THR A 50 14.46 -0.51 6.54
C THR A 50 13.14 -1.22 6.28
N GLN A 51 12.26 -1.23 7.27
CA GLN A 51 10.96 -1.84 7.08
C GLN A 51 10.13 -1.06 6.06
N LEU A 52 10.23 0.25 6.08
CA LEU A 52 9.50 1.07 5.13
C LEU A 52 9.89 0.68 3.70
N GLN A 53 11.20 0.61 3.42
CA GLN A 53 11.66 0.23 2.10
C GLN A 53 11.19 -1.17 1.73
N SER A 54 11.25 -2.09 2.67
CA SER A 54 10.88 -3.47 2.43
C SER A 54 9.39 -3.58 2.13
N ILE A 55 8.56 -2.86 2.87
CA ILE A 55 7.12 -2.92 2.65
C ILE A 55 6.78 -2.36 1.27
N LEU A 56 7.37 -1.22 0.92
CA LEU A 56 7.04 -0.60 -0.36
C LEU A 56 7.45 -1.49 -1.52
N ALA A 57 8.66 -2.04 -1.46
CA ALA A 57 9.11 -2.91 -2.54
C ALA A 57 8.28 -4.17 -2.63
N GLY A 58 7.94 -4.74 -1.48
CA GLY A 58 7.19 -5.98 -1.45
C GLY A 58 5.76 -5.81 -1.94
N VAL A 59 5.07 -4.76 -1.48
CA VAL A 59 3.69 -4.55 -1.90
C VAL A 59 3.65 -4.24 -3.39
N ARG A 60 4.62 -3.45 -3.87
CA ARG A 60 4.67 -3.15 -5.29
C ARG A 60 4.80 -4.44 -6.11
N ARG A 61 5.68 -5.33 -5.69
CA ARG A 61 5.87 -6.59 -6.39
C ARG A 61 4.64 -7.47 -6.29
N ASP A 62 4.05 -7.54 -5.11
CA ASP A 62 2.88 -8.38 -4.90
C ASP A 62 1.71 -7.95 -5.76
N LEU A 63 1.47 -6.66 -5.86
CA LEU A 63 0.35 -6.20 -6.66
C LEU A 63 0.64 -6.35 -8.14
N ARG A 64 1.89 -6.20 -8.56
CA ARG A 64 2.22 -6.44 -9.94
C ARG A 64 1.93 -7.87 -10.34
N LYS A 65 2.24 -8.83 -9.46
CA LYS A 65 1.94 -10.21 -9.75
C LYS A 65 0.44 -10.46 -9.84
N ALA A 66 -0.33 -9.69 -9.14
CA ALA A 66 -1.79 -9.82 -9.18
C ALA A 66 -2.40 -9.05 -10.35
N GLY A 67 -1.59 -8.46 -11.19
CA GLY A 67 -2.10 -7.73 -12.34
C GLY A 67 -2.27 -6.26 -12.14
N VAL A 68 -1.75 -5.71 -11.05
CA VAL A 68 -1.92 -4.29 -10.74
C VAL A 68 -0.55 -3.62 -10.73
N PRO A 69 -0.18 -2.95 -11.80
CA PRO A 69 1.13 -2.30 -11.84
C PRO A 69 1.11 -1.00 -11.03
N THR A 70 2.27 -0.63 -10.53
CA THR A 70 2.44 0.62 -9.83
C THR A 70 2.70 1.70 -10.87
N LEU A 71 1.90 2.75 -10.86
CA LEU A 71 2.10 3.85 -11.80
C LEU A 71 3.23 4.75 -11.35
N ARG A 72 3.40 4.92 -10.04
CA ARG A 72 4.44 5.78 -9.52
C ARG A 72 4.76 5.38 -8.11
N SER A 73 6.01 5.43 -7.72
CA SER A 73 6.40 5.18 -6.35
C SER A 73 7.42 6.23 -5.95
N GLU A 74 7.33 6.67 -4.69
CA GLU A 74 8.22 7.69 -4.19
C GLU A 74 8.61 7.37 -2.78
N CYS A 75 9.90 7.32 -2.52
CA CYS A 75 10.42 7.13 -1.18
C CYS A 75 11.92 7.38 -1.22
N ALA A 76 12.35 8.54 -0.79
CA ALA A 76 13.77 8.84 -0.75
C ALA A 76 14.43 8.11 0.40
N ALA A 77 15.70 7.80 0.24
CA ALA A 77 16.45 7.17 1.32
C ALA A 77 16.40 8.07 2.54
N GLY A 78 16.16 7.48 3.69
CA GLY A 78 16.04 8.23 4.92
C GLY A 78 14.71 8.94 5.08
N SER A 79 13.80 8.74 4.13
CA SER A 79 12.49 9.33 4.22
C SER A 79 11.65 8.58 5.27
N ASN A 80 10.69 9.28 5.85
CA ASN A 80 9.77 8.64 6.79
C ASN A 80 8.39 8.47 6.19
N TRP A 81 8.24 8.59 4.86
CA TRP A 81 6.95 8.51 4.19
C TRP A 81 7.19 8.01 2.77
N GLY A 82 6.57 6.90 2.42
CA GLY A 82 6.64 6.37 1.07
C GLY A 82 5.27 6.26 0.46
N VAL A 83 5.19 6.34 -0.86
CA VAL A 83 3.92 6.36 -1.57
C VAL A 83 3.99 5.38 -2.74
N LEU A 84 2.92 4.59 -2.89
CA LEU A 84 2.72 3.76 -4.06
C LEU A 84 1.42 4.16 -4.71
N ASP A 85 1.50 4.61 -5.96
CA ASP A 85 0.33 5.11 -6.68
C ASP A 85 -0.12 4.05 -7.68
N PHE A 86 -1.29 3.47 -7.44
CA PHE A 86 -1.85 2.47 -8.34
C PHE A 86 -2.99 3.06 -9.19
N GLY A 87 -3.12 4.38 -9.21
CA GLY A 87 -4.13 5.05 -9.98
C GLY A 87 -5.37 5.36 -9.18
N VAL A 88 -6.21 4.37 -8.98
CA VAL A 88 -7.45 4.57 -8.21
C VAL A 88 -7.21 4.39 -6.71
N VAL A 89 -6.09 3.80 -6.33
CA VAL A 89 -5.74 3.60 -4.92
C VAL A 89 -4.33 4.10 -4.74
N ILE A 90 -4.11 4.94 -3.75
CA ILE A 90 -2.77 5.43 -3.43
C ILE A 90 -2.45 4.99 -2.01
N VAL A 91 -1.36 4.24 -1.86
CA VAL A 91 -0.95 3.70 -0.58
C VAL A 91 0.13 4.61 0.01
N HIS A 92 -0.05 4.97 1.27
CA HIS A 92 0.91 5.79 2.01
C HIS A 92 1.41 4.98 3.20
N VAL A 93 2.71 4.82 3.31
CA VAL A 93 3.29 4.10 4.45
C VAL A 93 4.20 5.07 5.18
N PHE A 94 4.03 5.19 6.49
CA PHE A 94 4.75 6.15 7.31
C PHE A 94 5.55 5.44 8.39
N LEU A 95 6.72 5.99 8.74
CA LEU A 95 7.32 5.63 10.00
C LEU A 95 6.39 6.10 11.10
N LYS A 96 6.41 5.40 12.21
CA LYS A 96 5.31 5.45 13.14
C LYS A 96 4.94 6.85 13.62
N ASP A 97 5.87 7.76 13.78
CA ASP A 97 5.50 9.08 14.28
C ASP A 97 5.22 10.06 13.15
N ALA A 98 5.56 9.73 11.93
CA ALA A 98 5.38 10.64 10.83
C ALA A 98 3.93 10.77 10.43
N ARG A 99 3.14 9.72 10.63
CA ARG A 99 1.75 9.73 10.21
C ARG A 99 0.99 10.87 10.85
N GLU A 100 1.18 11.06 12.15
CA GLU A 100 0.52 12.14 12.81
C GLU A 100 1.04 13.48 12.36
N HIS A 101 2.33 13.56 12.07
CA HIS A 101 2.92 14.81 11.65
C HIS A 101 2.34 15.29 10.32
N TYR A 102 2.14 14.38 9.37
CA TYR A 102 1.60 14.77 8.08
C TYR A 102 0.07 14.88 8.08
N SER A 103 -0.58 14.15 8.97
CA SER A 103 -2.01 14.32 9.24
C SER A 103 -2.91 14.23 8.01
N LEU A 104 -2.66 13.25 7.14
CA LEU A 104 -3.52 13.08 5.98
C LEU A 104 -4.94 12.74 6.39
N GLU A 105 -5.09 12.01 7.49
CA GLU A 105 -6.41 11.64 7.96
C GLU A 105 -7.21 12.87 8.38
N ARG A 106 -6.53 13.87 8.94
CA ARG A 106 -7.22 15.06 9.34
C ARG A 106 -7.60 15.89 8.12
N LEU A 107 -6.76 15.91 7.11
CA LEU A 107 -7.05 16.63 5.89
C LEU A 107 -8.33 16.12 5.25
N TRP A 108 -8.55 14.79 5.35
CA TRP A 108 -9.73 14.19 4.76
C TRP A 108 -10.72 13.75 5.84
N LYS A 109 -10.86 14.54 6.89
CA LYS A 109 -11.68 14.11 8.03
C LYS A 109 -13.15 13.93 7.67
N ASP A 110 -13.61 14.57 6.61
CA ASP A 110 -15.01 14.41 6.21
C ASP A 110 -15.25 13.17 5.36
N ALA A 111 -14.20 12.48 4.97
CA ALA A 111 -14.34 11.25 4.19
C ALA A 111 -14.50 10.07 5.13
N PRO A 112 -15.24 9.04 4.73
CA PRO A 112 -15.33 7.84 5.56
C PRO A 112 -13.97 7.19 5.71
N GLN A 113 -13.59 6.86 6.93
CA GLN A 113 -12.33 6.22 7.22
C GLN A 113 -12.59 4.97 8.02
N GLU A 114 -11.90 3.90 7.65
CA GLU A 114 -12.11 2.64 8.30
C GLU A 114 -10.78 1.99 8.62
N GLU A 115 -10.58 1.62 9.87
CA GLU A 115 -9.37 0.92 10.25
C GLU A 115 -9.52 -0.54 9.90
N ALA A 116 -8.60 -1.07 9.14
CA ALA A 116 -8.69 -2.44 8.67
C ALA A 116 -8.17 -3.40 9.74
N ARG A 117 -8.72 -4.60 9.76
CA ARG A 117 -8.25 -5.65 10.65
C ARG A 117 -7.69 -6.79 9.81
N PRO A 118 -6.57 -7.37 10.24
CA PRO A 118 -5.92 -8.39 9.41
C PRO A 118 -6.82 -9.58 9.08
N GLU A 119 -7.70 -9.95 9.99
CA GLU A 119 -8.53 -11.14 9.75
C GLU A 119 -9.54 -10.91 8.64
N ASP A 120 -9.82 -9.66 8.29
CA ASP A 120 -10.77 -9.37 7.23
C ASP A 120 -10.10 -9.29 5.86
N PHE A 121 -8.77 -9.37 5.81
CA PHE A 121 -8.05 -9.23 4.56
C PHE A 121 -7.00 -10.32 4.41
N PRO A 122 -7.42 -11.58 4.27
CA PRO A 122 -6.45 -12.66 4.17
C PRO A 122 -5.73 -12.63 2.82
N LEU A 123 -4.50 -13.09 2.81
CA LEU A 123 -3.76 -13.19 1.57
C LEU A 123 -4.25 -14.37 0.75
N PRO A 124 -4.31 -14.23 -0.56
CA PRO A 124 -4.60 -15.37 -1.42
C PRO A 124 -3.47 -16.38 -1.31
N LYS A 125 -3.81 -17.66 -1.16
CA LYS A 125 -2.78 -18.66 -0.95
C LYS A 125 -1.79 -18.74 -2.09
N THR A 126 -2.27 -18.64 -3.30
CA THR A 126 -1.39 -18.75 -4.44
C THR A 126 -0.38 -17.63 -4.47
N GLU A 127 -0.82 -16.44 -4.14
CA GLU A 127 0.08 -15.32 -4.15
C GLU A 127 1.11 -15.40 -3.05
N ALA A 128 0.73 -15.91 -1.91
CA ALA A 128 1.67 -16.03 -0.82
C ALA A 128 2.80 -16.96 -1.19
N GLN A 129 2.48 -18.06 -1.87
CA GLN A 129 3.52 -18.97 -2.28
C GLN A 129 4.40 -18.38 -3.36
N ALA A 130 3.81 -17.68 -4.29
CA ALA A 130 4.59 -17.06 -5.34
C ALA A 130 5.54 -16.03 -4.76
N ASP A 131 5.10 -15.33 -3.74
CA ASP A 131 5.92 -14.32 -3.14
C ASP A 131 7.17 -14.92 -2.51
N GLU A 132 7.03 -16.07 -1.88
CA GLU A 132 8.17 -16.71 -1.32
C GLU A 132 9.16 -17.11 -2.38
N ALA A 133 8.67 -17.59 -3.50
CA ALA A 133 9.56 -18.03 -4.54
C ALA A 133 10.35 -16.88 -5.13
N ASP A 134 9.81 -15.69 -5.09
CA ASP A 134 10.46 -14.57 -5.67
C ASP A 134 11.29 -13.77 -4.74
N ASP A 135 11.52 -14.27 -3.55
CA ASP A 135 12.15 -13.50 -2.58
C ASP A 135 13.49 -13.04 -2.96
N GLU A 136 14.20 -13.78 -3.71
CA GLU A 136 15.48 -13.38 -4.01
C GLU A 136 15.51 -12.42 -5.13
N GLY A 137 14.44 -12.17 -5.76
CA GLY A 137 14.50 -11.25 -6.84
C GLY A 137 14.46 -9.84 -6.44
N PHE A 138 15.10 -9.49 -5.31
CA PHE A 138 14.90 -8.31 -4.84
C PHE A 138 15.62 -7.28 -5.48
N GLU A 139 16.18 -7.46 -6.55
CA GLU A 139 16.84 -6.41 -7.18
C GLU A 139 15.90 -5.33 -7.50
N SER A 140 14.65 -5.54 -7.33
CA SER A 140 13.73 -4.44 -7.54
C SER A 140 14.07 -3.24 -6.71
N GLU A 141 14.89 -3.42 -5.67
CA GLU A 141 15.19 -2.31 -4.94
C GLU A 141 15.92 -1.30 -5.68
N GLU A 142 16.65 -1.68 -6.67
CA GLU A 142 17.39 -0.74 -7.40
C GLU A 142 16.52 0.22 -8.13
N ASN A 143 15.28 -0.12 -8.34
CA ASN A 143 14.40 0.75 -9.08
C ASN A 143 13.78 1.84 -8.25
N TRP A 144 14.12 1.89 -7.00
CA TRP A 144 13.55 2.90 -6.16
C TRP A 144 14.27 4.21 -6.21
N THR A 145 15.43 4.27 -6.79
CA THR A 145 16.20 5.53 -6.82
C THR A 145 15.85 6.43 -8.00
#